data_d38d62556b764d5799ebf97124060842
#
_entry.id   d38d62556b764d5799ebf97124060842
#
_cell.length_a   1.000
_cell.length_b   1.000
_cell.length_c   1.000
_cell.angle_alpha   90.00
_cell.angle_beta   90.00
_cell.angle_gamma   90.00
#
_symmetry.space_group_name_H-M   'P 1'
#
loop_
_entity.id
_entity.type
_entity.pdbx_description
1 polymer ?
#
loop_
_entity_poly.entity_id
_entity_poly.type
_entity_poly.pdbx_seq_one_letter_code
_entity_poly.pdbx_strand_id
1 'polypeptide(L)'
;MQQVRGVIARAKGEPVSIETVNVPDPGPGEAVVVVQACGVCHTDLHYRDGGINDDFPFLLGHEAAGVVESVGEGVTEVAPGDFVVLNWRAVCGDCRACRRGEPWYCFNTHNAAQKMTLAEGGGAGTPLTPALGIGAFADKTLVHAGQCTKVDPSARPAAVGLLGCGVMAGLGAAINTGNVGRGKSVAVIGCGGVGAAAVAGARLAGAGTIIAVDLDPQKLEWATNLGATHTENSGERDAVEAIQELSGGFGADVVIDAVGRPETWQQAFYARDLAGTVVLVGVPTPDMKVPELPLIDVFGRGGALKSSWYGDCLPSRDFPMLVDLYQQGRLDLDAFVTEEIGIDDVEAAFEEMHGGNVLRSVVIL
;
A
#
# COMPACT_ATOMS: atom_id res chain seq x y z
N MET A 1 -26.03 15.30 7.30
CA MET A 1 -25.97 14.18 6.33
C MET A 1 -25.90 14.74 4.93
N GLN A 2 -24.93 14.31 4.11
CA GLN A 2 -24.67 14.81 2.77
C GLN A 2 -24.77 13.66 1.76
N GLN A 3 -25.16 13.97 0.51
CA GLN A 3 -25.19 12.98 -0.57
C GLN A 3 -24.04 13.26 -1.54
N VAL A 4 -23.29 12.21 -1.85
CA VAL A 4 -22.09 12.24 -2.70
C VAL A 4 -22.10 11.07 -3.67
N ARG A 5 -21.29 11.13 -4.72
CA ARG A 5 -21.04 9.98 -5.59
C ARG A 5 -20.05 9.04 -4.93
N GLY A 6 -20.20 7.73 -5.16
CA GLY A 6 -19.22 6.74 -4.72
C GLY A 6 -19.23 5.48 -5.58
N VAL A 7 -18.11 4.80 -5.66
CA VAL A 7 -17.91 3.55 -6.42
C VAL A 7 -18.26 2.37 -5.54
N ILE A 8 -19.30 1.64 -5.93
CA ILE A 8 -19.90 0.55 -5.15
C ILE A 8 -19.66 -0.80 -5.85
N ALA A 9 -19.10 -1.74 -5.11
CA ALA A 9 -19.15 -3.16 -5.46
C ALA A 9 -20.38 -3.78 -4.78
N ARG A 10 -21.45 -4.06 -5.57
CA ARG A 10 -22.72 -4.56 -5.01
C ARG A 10 -22.70 -6.04 -4.67
N ALA A 11 -22.03 -6.83 -5.48
CA ALA A 11 -21.93 -8.27 -5.33
C ALA A 11 -20.60 -8.80 -5.88
N LYS A 12 -20.28 -10.00 -5.45
CA LYS A 12 -19.02 -10.68 -5.80
C LYS A 12 -18.85 -10.85 -7.31
N GLY A 13 -17.75 -10.30 -7.84
CA GLY A 13 -17.34 -10.45 -9.24
C GLY A 13 -18.19 -9.66 -10.24
N GLU A 14 -19.13 -8.83 -9.75
CA GLU A 14 -19.90 -7.94 -10.62
C GLU A 14 -19.13 -6.64 -10.87
N PRO A 15 -19.26 -5.99 -12.03
CA PRO A 15 -18.71 -4.68 -12.28
C PRO A 15 -19.15 -3.67 -11.22
N VAL A 16 -18.28 -2.71 -10.88
CA VAL A 16 -18.63 -1.64 -9.95
C VAL A 16 -19.62 -0.65 -10.58
N SER A 17 -20.40 0.00 -9.75
CA SER A 17 -21.36 1.05 -10.14
C SER A 17 -21.10 2.34 -9.38
N ILE A 18 -21.38 3.48 -10.03
CA ILE A 18 -21.32 4.78 -9.36
C ILE A 18 -22.72 5.08 -8.83
N GLU A 19 -22.79 5.28 -7.51
CA GLU A 19 -24.05 5.45 -6.83
C GLU A 19 -24.02 6.63 -5.86
N THR A 20 -25.23 7.06 -5.43
CA THR A 20 -25.34 8.09 -4.43
C THR A 20 -25.19 7.48 -3.04
N VAL A 21 -24.20 8.00 -2.30
CA VAL A 21 -23.85 7.60 -0.93
C VAL A 21 -24.26 8.70 0.04
N ASN A 22 -24.95 8.33 1.10
CA ASN A 22 -25.22 9.21 2.22
C ASN A 22 -24.04 9.16 3.20
N VAL A 23 -23.38 10.29 3.39
CA VAL A 23 -22.33 10.49 4.37
C VAL A 23 -22.94 11.20 5.59
N PRO A 24 -22.98 10.58 6.79
CA PRO A 24 -23.50 11.22 7.99
C PRO A 24 -22.55 12.31 8.49
N ASP A 25 -23.08 13.21 9.34
CA ASP A 25 -22.23 14.14 10.10
C ASP A 25 -21.35 13.32 11.06
N PRO A 26 -20.09 13.74 11.32
CA PRO A 26 -19.17 12.92 12.10
C PRO A 26 -19.59 12.81 13.56
N GLY A 27 -19.61 11.59 14.09
CA GLY A 27 -19.81 11.30 15.51
C GLY A 27 -18.51 11.46 16.31
N PRO A 28 -18.56 11.14 17.62
CA PRO A 28 -17.38 11.24 18.49
C PRO A 28 -16.19 10.43 17.93
N GLY A 29 -15.03 11.08 17.81
CA GLY A 29 -13.79 10.45 17.28
C GLY A 29 -13.74 10.29 15.77
N GLU A 30 -14.71 10.82 15.02
CA GLU A 30 -14.81 10.68 13.56
C GLU A 30 -14.48 11.99 12.83
N ALA A 31 -14.15 11.85 11.56
CA ALA A 31 -13.92 12.98 10.64
C ALA A 31 -14.56 12.70 9.28
N VAL A 32 -15.13 13.73 8.67
CA VAL A 32 -15.52 13.74 7.25
C VAL A 32 -14.40 14.39 6.45
N VAL A 33 -13.95 13.72 5.41
CA VAL A 33 -12.88 14.17 4.52
C VAL A 33 -13.43 14.35 3.11
N VAL A 34 -13.22 15.53 2.52
CA VAL A 34 -13.39 15.78 1.08
C VAL A 34 -12.20 15.16 0.38
N VAL A 35 -12.42 14.11 -0.39
CA VAL A 35 -11.36 13.40 -1.10
C VAL A 35 -10.96 14.20 -2.32
N GLN A 36 -9.67 14.34 -2.57
CA GLN A 36 -9.13 15.01 -3.75
C GLN A 36 -8.51 14.03 -4.75
N ALA A 37 -7.95 12.93 -4.22
CA ALA A 37 -7.39 11.88 -5.04
C ALA A 37 -7.40 10.54 -4.31
N CYS A 38 -7.57 9.44 -5.05
CA CYS A 38 -7.54 8.08 -4.50
C CYS A 38 -6.91 7.11 -5.51
N GLY A 39 -5.84 6.42 -5.10
CA GLY A 39 -5.16 5.41 -5.91
C GLY A 39 -5.97 4.13 -6.09
N VAL A 40 -5.86 3.52 -7.28
CA VAL A 40 -6.45 2.22 -7.60
C VAL A 40 -5.48 1.11 -7.19
N CYS A 41 -5.95 0.16 -6.38
CA CYS A 41 -5.12 -0.89 -5.80
C CYS A 41 -5.72 -2.29 -6.06
N HIS A 42 -4.86 -3.31 -6.14
CA HIS A 42 -5.30 -4.71 -6.20
C HIS A 42 -6.21 -5.11 -5.03
N THR A 43 -6.06 -4.46 -3.88
CA THR A 43 -6.95 -4.70 -2.74
C THR A 43 -8.39 -4.32 -3.03
N ASP A 44 -8.64 -3.23 -3.78
CA ASP A 44 -9.99 -2.84 -4.21
C ASP A 44 -10.59 -3.89 -5.14
N LEU A 45 -9.79 -4.40 -6.07
CA LEU A 45 -10.18 -5.49 -6.94
C LEU A 45 -10.48 -6.78 -6.16
N HIS A 46 -9.66 -7.10 -5.15
CA HIS A 46 -9.93 -8.24 -4.27
C HIS A 46 -11.23 -8.07 -3.48
N TYR A 47 -11.61 -6.86 -3.08
CA TYR A 47 -12.93 -6.60 -2.50
C TYR A 47 -14.05 -6.84 -3.52
N ARG A 48 -13.93 -6.30 -4.74
CA ARG A 48 -14.89 -6.51 -5.83
C ARG A 48 -15.08 -8.00 -6.13
N ASP A 49 -14.00 -8.76 -6.18
CA ASP A 49 -13.99 -10.18 -6.53
C ASP A 49 -14.31 -11.11 -5.35
N GLY A 50 -14.58 -10.56 -4.15
CA GLY A 50 -14.87 -11.35 -2.93
C GLY A 50 -13.69 -12.16 -2.44
N GLY A 51 -12.47 -11.69 -2.67
CA GLY A 51 -11.22 -12.31 -2.19
C GLY A 51 -10.87 -11.93 -0.74
N ILE A 52 -11.52 -10.91 -0.17
CA ILE A 52 -11.29 -10.48 1.22
C ILE A 52 -12.36 -11.05 2.16
N ASN A 53 -13.63 -10.71 1.91
CA ASN A 53 -14.80 -11.23 2.61
C ASN A 53 -16.06 -11.02 1.74
N ASP A 54 -17.23 -11.43 2.23
CA ASP A 54 -18.52 -11.35 1.51
C ASP A 54 -19.44 -10.25 2.13
N ASP A 55 -18.91 -9.23 2.82
CA ASP A 55 -19.68 -8.16 3.49
C ASP A 55 -20.17 -7.07 2.50
N PHE A 56 -20.69 -7.49 1.35
CA PHE A 56 -21.27 -6.59 0.33
C PHE A 56 -22.52 -5.84 0.85
N PRO A 57 -22.79 -4.60 0.33
CA PRO A 57 -22.04 -3.85 -0.67
C PRO A 57 -20.83 -3.10 -0.09
N PHE A 58 -19.73 -3.04 -0.86
CA PHE A 58 -18.54 -2.28 -0.49
C PHE A 58 -18.52 -0.90 -1.13
N LEU A 59 -18.12 0.13 -0.37
CA LEU A 59 -17.61 1.38 -0.91
C LEU A 59 -16.09 1.23 -1.03
N LEU A 60 -15.57 1.25 -2.26
CA LEU A 60 -14.16 1.00 -2.56
C LEU A 60 -13.27 2.24 -2.36
N GLY A 61 -11.95 2.06 -2.55
CA GLY A 61 -10.94 3.09 -2.42
C GLY A 61 -10.36 3.21 -1.01
N HIS A 62 -9.02 3.22 -0.90
CA HIS A 62 -8.33 3.27 0.39
C HIS A 62 -6.94 3.94 0.36
N GLU A 63 -6.45 4.38 -0.82
CA GLU A 63 -5.17 5.08 -1.00
C GLU A 63 -5.42 6.57 -1.26
N ALA A 64 -5.91 7.34 -0.28
CA ALA A 64 -6.47 8.65 -0.56
C ALA A 64 -5.80 9.80 0.18
N ALA A 65 -5.86 10.98 -0.43
CA ALA A 65 -5.57 12.26 0.19
C ALA A 65 -6.74 13.24 -0.02
N GLY A 66 -6.92 14.13 0.94
CA GLY A 66 -8.01 15.10 0.90
C GLY A 66 -7.96 16.11 2.03
N VAL A 67 -9.02 16.86 2.18
CA VAL A 67 -9.13 17.92 3.19
C VAL A 67 -10.21 17.56 4.19
N VAL A 68 -9.91 17.67 5.48
CA VAL A 68 -10.88 17.50 6.56
C VAL A 68 -11.94 18.58 6.45
N GLU A 69 -13.21 18.20 6.28
CA GLU A 69 -14.35 19.11 6.23
C GLU A 69 -14.91 19.41 7.62
N SER A 70 -15.09 18.34 8.40
CA SER A 70 -15.64 18.43 9.74
C SER A 70 -15.14 17.31 10.62
N VAL A 71 -15.17 17.53 11.93
CA VAL A 71 -14.74 16.55 12.94
C VAL A 71 -15.81 16.42 14.03
N GLY A 72 -15.91 15.24 14.61
CA GLY A 72 -16.80 14.94 15.72
C GLY A 72 -16.22 15.36 17.08
N GLU A 73 -17.02 15.12 18.11
CA GLU A 73 -16.63 15.43 19.49
C GLU A 73 -15.37 14.63 19.90
N GLY A 74 -14.45 15.30 20.62
CA GLY A 74 -13.25 14.68 21.17
C GLY A 74 -12.09 14.51 20.21
N VAL A 75 -12.24 14.86 18.92
CA VAL A 75 -11.15 14.83 17.94
C VAL A 75 -10.16 15.95 18.23
N THR A 76 -8.89 15.60 18.34
CA THR A 76 -7.77 16.52 18.60
C THR A 76 -6.63 16.38 17.58
N GLU A 77 -6.60 15.28 16.83
CA GLU A 77 -5.51 14.92 15.91
C GLU A 77 -5.54 15.78 14.64
N VAL A 78 -6.74 16.14 14.18
CA VAL A 78 -6.97 16.93 12.97
C VAL A 78 -8.10 17.94 13.18
N ALA A 79 -8.14 18.96 12.33
CA ALA A 79 -9.14 20.02 12.36
C ALA A 79 -9.68 20.31 10.94
N PRO A 80 -10.87 20.91 10.79
CA PRO A 80 -11.36 21.35 9.50
C PRO A 80 -10.35 22.24 8.76
N GLY A 81 -10.11 21.94 7.47
CA GLY A 81 -9.12 22.59 6.63
C GLY A 81 -7.75 21.91 6.62
N ASP A 82 -7.49 20.94 7.48
CA ASP A 82 -6.24 20.17 7.43
C ASP A 82 -6.21 19.26 6.19
N PHE A 83 -5.08 19.30 5.47
CA PHE A 83 -4.80 18.36 4.39
C PHE A 83 -4.22 17.08 4.97
N VAL A 84 -4.82 15.95 4.60
CA VAL A 84 -4.52 14.65 5.21
C VAL A 84 -4.32 13.55 4.17
N VAL A 85 -3.48 12.58 4.50
CA VAL A 85 -3.43 11.27 3.84
C VAL A 85 -4.19 10.28 4.71
N LEU A 86 -5.09 9.51 4.08
CA LEU A 86 -5.88 8.48 4.76
C LEU A 86 -5.11 7.17 4.86
N ASN A 87 -5.31 6.47 5.97
CA ASN A 87 -4.69 5.17 6.21
C ASN A 87 -5.63 4.27 7.01
N TRP A 88 -5.48 2.98 6.85
CA TRP A 88 -6.31 1.96 7.51
C TRP A 88 -5.77 1.52 8.88
N ARG A 89 -4.75 2.21 9.42
CA ARG A 89 -4.05 1.83 10.67
C ARG A 89 -4.19 2.90 11.75
N ALA A 90 -5.44 3.25 12.15
CA ALA A 90 -5.65 4.06 13.33
C ALA A 90 -5.31 3.26 14.59
N VAL A 91 -4.04 3.32 15.02
CA VAL A 91 -3.52 2.51 16.14
C VAL A 91 -4.11 2.94 17.47
N CYS A 92 -4.48 1.97 18.33
CA CYS A 92 -5.14 2.27 19.60
C CYS A 92 -4.22 2.83 20.70
N GLY A 93 -2.91 2.75 20.53
CA GLY A 93 -1.93 3.21 21.54
C GLY A 93 -1.78 2.34 22.80
N ASP A 94 -2.70 1.43 23.07
CA ASP A 94 -2.82 0.74 24.38
C ASP A 94 -2.69 -0.79 24.31
N CYS A 95 -2.86 -1.45 23.17
CA CYS A 95 -2.73 -2.90 23.08
C CYS A 95 -1.29 -3.37 23.33
N ARG A 96 -1.10 -4.68 23.47
CA ARG A 96 0.21 -5.28 23.74
C ARG A 96 1.28 -4.84 22.75
N ALA A 97 0.97 -4.77 21.45
CA ALA A 97 1.91 -4.35 20.42
C ALA A 97 2.30 -2.87 20.59
N CYS A 98 1.31 -1.99 20.77
CA CYS A 98 1.56 -0.56 21.00
C CYS A 98 2.43 -0.32 22.25
N ARG A 99 2.15 -0.98 23.36
CA ARG A 99 2.92 -0.86 24.62
C ARG A 99 4.36 -1.38 24.49
N ARG A 100 4.65 -2.30 23.54
CA ARG A 100 6.01 -2.77 23.26
C ARG A 100 6.79 -1.87 22.31
N GLY A 101 6.19 -0.79 21.79
CA GLY A 101 6.80 0.08 20.82
C GLY A 101 6.73 -0.46 19.37
N GLU A 102 5.82 -1.39 19.11
CA GLU A 102 5.57 -1.98 17.78
C GLU A 102 4.14 -1.68 17.31
N PRO A 103 3.72 -0.39 17.22
CA PRO A 103 2.34 -0.02 16.94
C PRO A 103 1.87 -0.46 15.56
N TRP A 104 2.76 -0.70 14.61
CA TRP A 104 2.43 -1.28 13.29
C TRP A 104 1.83 -2.69 13.39
N TYR A 105 1.99 -3.40 14.51
CA TYR A 105 1.30 -4.64 14.84
C TYR A 105 0.08 -4.45 15.75
N CYS A 106 -0.51 -3.25 15.77
CA CYS A 106 -1.72 -3.01 16.57
C CYS A 106 -2.86 -3.94 16.12
N PHE A 107 -3.43 -4.68 17.05
CA PHE A 107 -4.56 -5.59 16.80
C PHE A 107 -5.92 -4.96 17.07
N ASN A 108 -5.96 -3.73 17.55
CA ASN A 108 -7.16 -3.01 17.94
C ASN A 108 -7.19 -1.63 17.27
N THR A 109 -7.07 -1.63 15.93
CA THR A 109 -7.18 -0.41 15.13
C THR A 109 -8.62 0.09 15.14
N HIS A 110 -8.80 1.42 15.14
CA HIS A 110 -10.10 2.05 15.12
C HIS A 110 -10.58 2.32 13.69
N ASN A 111 -11.89 2.18 13.49
CA ASN A 111 -12.61 2.61 12.28
C ASN A 111 -13.79 3.48 12.71
N ALA A 112 -14.41 4.20 11.77
CA ALA A 112 -15.63 4.93 12.04
C ALA A 112 -16.73 3.99 12.60
N ALA A 113 -17.43 4.44 13.63
CA ALA A 113 -18.52 3.69 14.24
C ALA A 113 -19.80 3.82 13.43
N GLN A 114 -20.06 5.04 12.89
CA GLN A 114 -21.18 5.28 12.01
C GLN A 114 -20.96 4.64 10.63
N LYS A 115 -22.05 4.37 9.93
CA LYS A 115 -22.02 3.79 8.59
C LYS A 115 -22.48 4.78 7.55
N MET A 116 -21.74 4.91 6.46
CA MET A 116 -22.25 5.44 5.22
C MET A 116 -23.29 4.48 4.64
N THR A 117 -24.28 4.99 3.90
CA THR A 117 -25.36 4.16 3.34
C THR A 117 -25.63 4.53 1.88
N LEU A 118 -26.16 3.59 1.13
CA LEU A 118 -26.72 3.89 -0.20
C LEU A 118 -27.96 4.78 -0.05
N ALA A 119 -28.11 5.76 -0.94
CA ALA A 119 -29.30 6.62 -0.98
C ALA A 119 -30.43 5.90 -1.74
N GLU A 120 -31.07 4.93 -1.09
CA GLU A 120 -32.19 4.18 -1.66
C GLU A 120 -33.53 4.67 -1.11
N GLY A 121 -34.44 5.02 -2.00
CA GLY A 121 -35.91 5.04 -1.84
C GLY A 121 -36.51 5.59 -0.53
N GLY A 122 -35.94 6.63 0.11
CA GLY A 122 -36.58 7.38 1.21
C GLY A 122 -36.55 6.73 2.60
N GLY A 123 -35.71 5.70 2.79
CA GLY A 123 -35.44 5.06 4.11
C GLY A 123 -34.05 5.33 4.66
N ALA A 124 -33.65 4.55 5.68
CA ALA A 124 -32.32 4.64 6.30
C ALA A 124 -31.14 4.25 5.37
N GLY A 125 -31.45 3.74 4.18
CA GLY A 125 -30.49 3.27 3.19
C GLY A 125 -29.81 1.93 3.58
N THR A 126 -29.22 1.26 2.61
CA THR A 126 -28.42 0.04 2.85
C THR A 126 -27.06 0.43 3.37
N PRO A 127 -26.61 -0.09 4.55
CA PRO A 127 -25.28 0.19 5.07
C PRO A 127 -24.18 -0.29 4.11
N LEU A 128 -23.14 0.53 3.96
CA LEU A 128 -21.96 0.23 3.18
C LEU A 128 -20.83 -0.27 4.07
N THR A 129 -20.06 -1.24 3.56
CA THR A 129 -18.78 -1.64 4.14
C THR A 129 -17.65 -0.88 3.43
N PRO A 130 -16.96 0.06 4.09
CA PRO A 130 -15.87 0.80 3.45
C PRO A 130 -14.64 -0.11 3.30
N ALA A 131 -14.02 -0.15 2.12
CA ALA A 131 -12.79 -0.89 1.87
C ALA A 131 -11.70 -0.44 2.85
N LEU A 132 -11.13 -1.38 3.59
CA LEU A 132 -10.16 -1.15 4.69
C LEU A 132 -10.62 -0.08 5.70
N GLY A 133 -11.93 0.11 5.89
CA GLY A 133 -12.47 1.13 6.78
C GLY A 133 -12.34 2.57 6.27
N ILE A 134 -12.01 2.77 4.99
CA ILE A 134 -11.78 4.08 4.37
C ILE A 134 -12.90 4.43 3.39
N GLY A 135 -13.09 3.65 2.30
CA GLY A 135 -14.13 3.89 1.31
C GLY A 135 -13.99 5.24 0.61
N ALA A 136 -12.89 5.48 -0.07
CA ALA A 136 -12.51 6.80 -0.58
C ALA A 136 -12.64 6.97 -2.11
N PHE A 137 -13.15 6.00 -2.86
CA PHE A 137 -13.65 6.27 -4.22
C PHE A 137 -15.01 6.95 -4.12
N ALA A 138 -15.02 8.13 -3.50
CA ALA A 138 -16.20 8.96 -3.30
C ALA A 138 -15.79 10.42 -3.12
N ASP A 139 -16.67 11.37 -3.48
CA ASP A 139 -16.37 12.80 -3.29
C ASP A 139 -16.07 13.13 -1.81
N LYS A 140 -16.65 12.37 -0.85
CA LYS A 140 -16.37 12.48 0.58
C LYS A 140 -16.43 11.10 1.24
N THR A 141 -15.67 10.93 2.31
CA THR A 141 -15.72 9.73 3.15
C THR A 141 -15.79 10.07 4.62
N LEU A 142 -16.34 9.15 5.42
CA LEU A 142 -16.37 9.20 6.89
C LEU A 142 -15.38 8.18 7.44
N VAL A 143 -14.45 8.65 8.23
CA VAL A 143 -13.37 7.82 8.83
C VAL A 143 -13.23 8.09 10.33
N HIS A 144 -12.57 7.22 11.06
CA HIS A 144 -12.06 7.55 12.39
C HIS A 144 -10.93 8.58 12.27
N ALA A 145 -10.89 9.60 13.12
CA ALA A 145 -9.91 10.69 13.03
C ALA A 145 -8.45 10.17 13.04
N GLY A 146 -8.16 9.09 13.77
CA GLY A 146 -6.85 8.43 13.75
C GLY A 146 -6.46 7.77 12.42
N GLN A 147 -7.38 7.69 11.44
CA GLN A 147 -7.09 7.28 10.08
C GLN A 147 -6.63 8.46 9.19
N CYS A 148 -6.65 9.67 9.73
CA CYS A 148 -6.18 10.88 9.07
C CYS A 148 -4.78 11.22 9.55
N THR A 149 -3.81 11.31 8.65
CA THR A 149 -2.47 11.83 8.97
C THR A 149 -2.27 13.16 8.28
N LYS A 150 -2.15 14.23 9.07
CA LYS A 150 -1.90 15.58 8.55
C LYS A 150 -0.53 15.66 7.92
N VAL A 151 -0.47 16.23 6.71
CA VAL A 151 0.75 16.45 5.93
C VAL A 151 0.75 17.86 5.35
N ASP A 152 1.85 18.27 4.72
CA ASP A 152 1.97 19.59 4.10
C ASP A 152 0.93 19.77 2.98
N PRO A 153 0.11 20.84 3.02
CA PRO A 153 -0.95 21.05 2.04
C PRO A 153 -0.48 21.45 0.64
N SER A 154 0.81 21.74 0.46
CA SER A 154 1.39 21.99 -0.87
C SER A 154 1.74 20.71 -1.63
N ALA A 155 1.68 19.56 -0.97
CA ALA A 155 1.94 18.27 -1.61
C ALA A 155 0.80 17.89 -2.56
N ARG A 156 1.14 17.28 -3.72
CA ARG A 156 0.17 16.87 -4.73
C ARG A 156 -0.69 15.71 -4.22
N PRO A 157 -2.03 15.84 -4.14
CA PRO A 157 -2.91 14.81 -3.58
C PRO A 157 -2.76 13.43 -4.25
N ALA A 158 -2.66 13.40 -5.60
CA ALA A 158 -2.50 12.17 -6.36
C ALA A 158 -1.24 11.38 -5.98
N ALA A 159 -0.14 12.08 -5.67
CA ALA A 159 1.12 11.45 -5.31
C ALA A 159 1.13 10.98 -3.84
N VAL A 160 0.72 11.84 -2.91
CA VAL A 160 0.82 11.52 -1.48
C VAL A 160 -0.27 10.57 -1.01
N GLY A 161 -1.44 10.53 -1.67
CA GLY A 161 -2.52 9.57 -1.38
C GLY A 161 -2.05 8.11 -1.49
N LEU A 162 -1.11 7.83 -2.39
CA LEU A 162 -0.53 6.50 -2.60
C LEU A 162 0.24 5.95 -1.37
N LEU A 163 0.63 6.83 -0.44
CA LEU A 163 1.19 6.41 0.85
C LEU A 163 0.17 5.67 1.72
N GLY A 164 -1.13 5.80 1.42
CA GLY A 164 -2.20 5.10 2.13
C GLY A 164 -2.10 3.57 2.08
N CYS A 165 -1.41 3.00 1.07
CA CYS A 165 -1.24 1.54 0.96
C CYS A 165 0.06 1.12 0.26
N GLY A 166 0.02 0.91 -1.06
CA GLY A 166 1.04 0.16 -1.79
C GLY A 166 2.42 0.81 -1.81
N VAL A 167 2.48 2.14 -1.99
CA VAL A 167 3.76 2.86 -2.01
C VAL A 167 4.42 2.82 -0.64
N MET A 168 3.67 3.04 0.45
CA MET A 168 4.22 2.92 1.80
C MET A 168 4.65 1.49 2.12
N ALA A 169 3.87 0.48 1.69
CA ALA A 169 4.23 -0.92 1.91
C ALA A 169 5.60 -1.24 1.31
N GLY A 170 5.88 -0.80 0.09
CA GLY A 170 7.17 -1.00 -0.57
C GLY A 170 8.31 -0.20 0.06
N LEU A 171 8.13 1.11 0.27
CA LEU A 171 9.10 1.96 0.93
C LEU A 171 9.50 1.38 2.31
N GLY A 172 8.50 1.01 3.11
CA GLY A 172 8.69 0.47 4.44
C GLY A 172 9.30 -0.93 4.44
N ALA A 173 9.01 -1.76 3.43
CA ALA A 173 9.65 -3.06 3.29
C ALA A 173 11.17 -2.95 3.21
N ALA A 174 11.68 -1.95 2.51
CA ALA A 174 13.13 -1.69 2.45
C ALA A 174 13.63 -0.98 3.72
N ILE A 175 13.00 0.14 4.10
CA ILE A 175 13.51 1.04 5.14
C ILE A 175 13.31 0.46 6.54
N ASN A 176 12.07 0.05 6.86
CA ASN A 176 11.70 -0.37 8.22
C ASN A 176 11.96 -1.87 8.42
N THR A 177 11.28 -2.72 7.65
CA THR A 177 11.33 -4.19 7.84
C THR A 177 12.69 -4.75 7.45
N GLY A 178 13.19 -4.39 6.26
CA GLY A 178 14.48 -4.82 5.72
C GLY A 178 15.67 -4.19 6.43
N ASN A 179 15.44 -3.03 7.08
CA ASN A 179 16.48 -2.25 7.73
C ASN A 179 17.68 -2.05 6.79
N VAL A 180 17.39 -1.66 5.56
CA VAL A 180 18.41 -1.36 4.55
C VAL A 180 19.24 -0.16 5.02
N GLY A 181 20.55 -0.28 4.92
CA GLY A 181 21.49 0.77 5.29
C GLY A 181 22.45 1.09 4.15
N ARG A 182 23.31 2.08 4.39
CA ARG A 182 24.27 2.55 3.41
C ARG A 182 25.21 1.44 2.95
N GLY A 183 25.35 1.32 1.63
CA GLY A 183 26.26 0.38 0.97
C GLY A 183 25.78 -1.06 0.90
N LYS A 184 24.62 -1.39 1.48
CA LYS A 184 24.04 -2.73 1.39
C LYS A 184 23.60 -3.06 -0.03
N SER A 185 23.60 -4.36 -0.35
CA SER A 185 23.02 -4.93 -1.55
C SER A 185 21.56 -5.33 -1.28
N VAL A 186 20.67 -4.93 -2.18
CA VAL A 186 19.23 -5.21 -2.08
C VAL A 186 18.76 -5.81 -3.40
N ALA A 187 18.01 -6.91 -3.35
CA ALA A 187 17.28 -7.42 -4.49
C ALA A 187 15.77 -7.30 -4.26
N VAL A 188 15.03 -6.90 -5.29
CA VAL A 188 13.57 -6.80 -5.26
C VAL A 188 13.01 -7.70 -6.34
N ILE A 189 12.25 -8.73 -5.95
CA ILE A 189 11.58 -9.67 -6.86
C ILE A 189 10.13 -9.23 -7.03
N GLY A 190 9.76 -8.91 -8.28
CA GLY A 190 8.49 -8.25 -8.63
C GLY A 190 8.57 -6.73 -8.55
N CYS A 191 8.48 -6.05 -9.69
CA CYS A 191 8.63 -4.60 -9.83
C CYS A 191 7.32 -3.88 -10.20
N GLY A 192 6.16 -4.44 -9.80
CA GLY A 192 4.89 -3.72 -9.79
C GLY A 192 4.89 -2.58 -8.75
N GLY A 193 3.75 -1.93 -8.52
CA GLY A 193 3.68 -0.73 -7.67
C GLY A 193 4.33 -0.85 -6.29
N VAL A 194 4.22 -2.01 -5.62
CA VAL A 194 4.86 -2.26 -4.31
C VAL A 194 6.37 -2.48 -4.46
N GLY A 195 6.79 -3.30 -5.44
CA GLY A 195 8.21 -3.56 -5.65
C GLY A 195 8.98 -2.35 -6.16
N ALA A 196 8.40 -1.57 -7.08
CA ALA A 196 8.94 -0.29 -7.52
C ALA A 196 9.16 0.67 -6.32
N ALA A 197 8.19 0.71 -5.39
CA ALA A 197 8.34 1.47 -4.16
C ALA A 197 9.43 0.91 -3.22
N ALA A 198 9.62 -0.42 -3.20
CA ALA A 198 10.73 -1.03 -2.45
C ALA A 198 12.10 -0.65 -3.04
N VAL A 199 12.22 -0.56 -4.37
CA VAL A 199 13.42 -0.04 -5.04
C VAL A 199 13.70 1.41 -4.63
N ALA A 200 12.67 2.29 -4.69
CA ALA A 200 12.80 3.68 -4.25
C ALA A 200 13.17 3.78 -2.76
N GLY A 201 12.59 2.93 -1.91
CA GLY A 201 12.93 2.82 -0.49
C GLY A 201 14.37 2.40 -0.24
N ALA A 202 14.87 1.41 -0.99
CA ALA A 202 16.26 0.96 -0.92
C ALA A 202 17.23 2.07 -1.33
N ARG A 203 16.91 2.82 -2.40
CA ARG A 203 17.68 4.00 -2.81
C ARG A 203 17.68 5.07 -1.72
N LEU A 204 16.52 5.39 -1.16
CA LEU A 204 16.37 6.39 -0.10
C LEU A 204 17.16 6.01 1.16
N ALA A 205 17.22 4.72 1.51
CA ALA A 205 18.00 4.18 2.62
C ALA A 205 19.52 4.18 2.35
N GLY A 206 19.95 4.39 1.11
CA GLY A 206 21.36 4.47 0.71
C GLY A 206 22.00 3.13 0.35
N ALA A 207 21.22 2.17 -0.15
CA ALA A 207 21.76 0.93 -0.70
C ALA A 207 22.80 1.21 -1.79
N GLY A 208 23.87 0.43 -1.83
CA GLY A 208 24.95 0.55 -2.81
C GLY A 208 24.64 -0.18 -4.10
N THR A 209 23.98 -1.34 -3.99
CA THR A 209 23.53 -2.18 -5.12
C THR A 209 22.04 -2.44 -4.94
N ILE A 210 21.25 -2.15 -5.99
CA ILE A 210 19.80 -2.39 -6.01
C ILE A 210 19.49 -3.16 -7.29
N ILE A 211 19.09 -4.41 -7.12
CA ILE A 211 18.80 -5.35 -8.21
C ILE A 211 17.29 -5.51 -8.31
N ALA A 212 16.70 -5.04 -9.40
CA ALA A 212 15.29 -5.21 -9.71
C ALA A 212 15.08 -6.43 -10.61
N VAL A 213 14.18 -7.33 -10.23
CA VAL A 213 13.89 -8.57 -10.95
C VAL A 213 12.40 -8.64 -11.28
N ASP A 214 12.07 -8.76 -12.57
CA ASP A 214 10.68 -8.93 -13.06
C ASP A 214 10.70 -9.71 -14.37
N LEU A 215 9.55 -10.17 -14.83
CA LEU A 215 9.32 -10.76 -16.15
C LEU A 215 9.06 -9.71 -17.23
N ASP A 216 8.60 -8.54 -16.83
CA ASP A 216 8.13 -7.47 -17.70
C ASP A 216 9.21 -6.39 -17.88
N PRO A 217 9.73 -6.18 -19.10
CA PRO A 217 10.75 -5.17 -19.38
C PRO A 217 10.30 -3.74 -19.03
N GLN A 218 9.01 -3.42 -19.16
CA GLN A 218 8.49 -2.09 -18.82
C GLN A 218 8.61 -1.82 -17.31
N LYS A 219 8.33 -2.83 -16.47
CA LYS A 219 8.49 -2.71 -15.01
C LYS A 219 9.95 -2.56 -14.60
N LEU A 220 10.86 -3.21 -15.32
CA LEU A 220 12.30 -3.05 -15.11
C LEU A 220 12.78 -1.65 -15.48
N GLU A 221 12.22 -1.03 -16.52
CA GLU A 221 12.49 0.36 -16.88
C GLU A 221 12.00 1.32 -15.78
N TRP A 222 10.78 1.13 -15.27
CA TRP A 222 10.28 1.92 -14.13
C TRP A 222 11.16 1.75 -12.89
N ALA A 223 11.59 0.53 -12.59
CA ALA A 223 12.49 0.29 -11.46
C ALA A 223 13.84 1.01 -11.63
N THR A 224 14.37 1.07 -12.87
CA THR A 224 15.59 1.82 -13.18
C THR A 224 15.41 3.31 -12.88
N ASN A 225 14.31 3.91 -13.32
CA ASN A 225 14.00 5.31 -13.07
C ASN A 225 13.84 5.62 -11.57
N LEU A 226 13.36 4.67 -10.79
CA LEU A 226 13.19 4.77 -9.33
C LEU A 226 14.48 4.47 -8.55
N GLY A 227 15.54 3.98 -9.22
CA GLY A 227 16.86 3.87 -8.63
C GLY A 227 17.48 2.48 -8.57
N ALA A 228 16.94 1.49 -9.31
CA ALA A 228 17.65 0.22 -9.49
C ALA A 228 18.98 0.47 -10.19
N THR A 229 20.05 -0.14 -9.66
CA THR A 229 21.38 -0.09 -10.26
C THR A 229 21.57 -1.19 -11.31
N HIS A 230 20.80 -2.26 -11.18
CA HIS A 230 20.79 -3.41 -12.07
C HIS A 230 19.36 -3.90 -12.24
N THR A 231 19.08 -4.43 -13.42
CA THR A 231 17.78 -5.05 -13.73
C THR A 231 18.03 -6.44 -14.31
N GLU A 232 17.14 -7.37 -14.00
CA GLU A 232 17.22 -8.75 -14.50
C GLU A 232 15.83 -9.26 -14.90
N ASN A 233 15.73 -9.79 -16.12
CA ASN A 233 14.51 -10.44 -16.59
C ASN A 233 14.52 -11.92 -16.21
N SER A 234 13.73 -12.29 -15.22
CA SER A 234 13.65 -13.66 -14.74
C SER A 234 12.97 -14.65 -15.71
N GLY A 235 12.44 -14.17 -16.81
CA GLY A 235 12.00 -15.01 -17.93
C GLY A 235 13.15 -15.48 -18.84
N GLU A 236 14.28 -14.78 -18.80
CA GLU A 236 15.46 -15.05 -19.65
C GLU A 236 16.59 -15.72 -18.88
N ARG A 237 16.66 -15.50 -17.56
CA ARG A 237 17.72 -16.01 -16.69
C ARG A 237 17.18 -16.40 -15.32
N ASP A 238 17.83 -17.35 -14.65
CA ASP A 238 17.53 -17.70 -13.26
C ASP A 238 17.77 -16.52 -12.33
N ALA A 239 16.74 -16.14 -11.58
CA ALA A 239 16.75 -14.97 -10.70
C ALA A 239 17.78 -15.12 -9.55
N VAL A 240 17.96 -16.32 -9.02
CA VAL A 240 18.88 -16.59 -7.91
C VAL A 240 20.32 -16.41 -8.37
N GLU A 241 20.68 -17.03 -9.50
CA GLU A 241 22.02 -16.94 -10.10
C GLU A 241 22.34 -15.49 -10.46
N ALA A 242 21.40 -14.78 -11.07
CA ALA A 242 21.56 -13.37 -11.45
C ALA A 242 21.81 -12.47 -10.23
N ILE A 243 20.98 -12.60 -9.18
CA ILE A 243 21.15 -11.81 -7.96
C ILE A 243 22.50 -12.11 -7.30
N GLN A 244 22.90 -13.39 -7.23
CA GLN A 244 24.19 -13.77 -6.65
C GLN A 244 25.36 -13.16 -7.43
N GLU A 245 25.36 -13.26 -8.75
CA GLU A 245 26.42 -12.66 -9.58
C GLU A 245 26.51 -11.15 -9.41
N LEU A 246 25.36 -10.44 -9.49
CA LEU A 246 25.30 -8.99 -9.39
C LEU A 246 25.62 -8.45 -7.97
N SER A 247 25.56 -9.31 -6.95
CA SER A 247 25.94 -9.02 -5.57
C SER A 247 27.32 -9.56 -5.16
N GLY A 248 28.17 -9.86 -6.13
CA GLY A 248 29.56 -10.30 -5.90
C GLY A 248 29.74 -11.79 -5.63
N GLY A 249 28.77 -12.61 -5.99
CA GLY A 249 28.81 -14.08 -5.89
C GLY A 249 28.24 -14.66 -4.59
N PHE A 250 27.78 -13.80 -3.66
CA PHE A 250 27.31 -14.22 -2.33
C PHE A 250 25.77 -14.19 -2.17
N GLY A 251 25.09 -13.33 -2.91
CA GLY A 251 23.69 -12.98 -2.75
C GLY A 251 23.52 -11.60 -2.11
N ALA A 252 22.28 -11.10 -2.10
CA ALA A 252 21.99 -9.78 -1.56
C ALA A 252 21.84 -9.79 -0.02
N ASP A 253 22.26 -8.73 0.66
CA ASP A 253 22.05 -8.53 2.09
C ASP A 253 20.56 -8.57 2.47
N VAL A 254 19.72 -7.99 1.60
CA VAL A 254 18.27 -7.96 1.76
C VAL A 254 17.61 -8.36 0.45
N VAL A 255 16.74 -9.36 0.48
CA VAL A 255 15.90 -9.71 -0.67
C VAL A 255 14.44 -9.48 -0.32
N ILE A 256 13.75 -8.66 -1.12
CA ILE A 256 12.36 -8.28 -0.93
C ILE A 256 11.51 -9.01 -1.97
N ASP A 257 10.61 -9.89 -1.51
CA ASP A 257 9.59 -10.50 -2.36
C ASP A 257 8.33 -9.63 -2.37
N ALA A 258 8.05 -9.01 -3.51
CA ALA A 258 6.86 -8.19 -3.75
C ALA A 258 5.82 -8.90 -4.64
N VAL A 259 5.99 -10.21 -4.89
CA VAL A 259 5.07 -11.03 -5.67
C VAL A 259 4.14 -11.84 -4.76
N GLY A 260 4.71 -12.51 -3.74
CA GLY A 260 3.94 -13.29 -2.78
C GLY A 260 3.59 -14.70 -3.26
N ARG A 261 4.38 -15.30 -4.17
CA ARG A 261 4.18 -16.69 -4.63
C ARG A 261 5.18 -17.65 -4.00
N PRO A 262 4.84 -18.94 -3.86
CA PRO A 262 5.77 -19.94 -3.31
C PRO A 262 7.12 -19.96 -4.02
N GLU A 263 7.15 -19.83 -5.35
CA GLU A 263 8.35 -19.85 -6.16
C GLU A 263 9.26 -18.64 -5.88
N THR A 264 8.66 -17.45 -5.81
CA THR A 264 9.42 -16.21 -5.53
C THR A 264 9.90 -16.16 -4.08
N TRP A 265 9.16 -16.77 -3.16
CA TRP A 265 9.58 -16.99 -1.78
C TRP A 265 10.85 -17.84 -1.70
N GLN A 266 10.88 -18.95 -2.45
CA GLN A 266 12.03 -19.84 -2.52
C GLN A 266 13.22 -19.13 -3.20
N GLN A 267 12.97 -18.41 -4.29
CA GLN A 267 14.00 -17.60 -4.94
C GLN A 267 14.59 -16.58 -3.97
N ALA A 268 13.77 -15.83 -3.24
CA ALA A 268 14.22 -14.85 -2.25
C ALA A 268 15.08 -15.49 -1.15
N PHE A 269 14.71 -16.69 -0.70
CA PHE A 269 15.46 -17.43 0.30
C PHE A 269 16.87 -17.82 -0.19
N TYR A 270 17.00 -18.29 -1.42
CA TYR A 270 18.30 -18.72 -1.96
C TYR A 270 19.14 -17.57 -2.54
N ALA A 271 18.51 -16.48 -2.97
CA ALA A 271 19.19 -15.31 -3.53
C ALA A 271 19.85 -14.40 -2.48
N ARG A 272 19.51 -14.57 -1.18
CA ARG A 272 20.14 -13.78 -0.11
C ARG A 272 21.51 -14.30 0.29
N ASP A 273 22.36 -13.42 0.74
CA ASP A 273 23.66 -13.76 1.35
C ASP A 273 23.47 -14.55 2.66
N LEU A 274 24.54 -15.16 3.15
CA LEU A 274 24.59 -15.74 4.50
C LEU A 274 24.26 -14.65 5.54
N ALA A 275 23.44 -15.02 6.52
CA ALA A 275 22.91 -14.10 7.51
C ALA A 275 22.10 -12.90 6.94
N GLY A 276 21.79 -12.89 5.65
CA GLY A 276 20.92 -11.88 5.00
C GLY A 276 19.46 -11.96 5.46
N THR A 277 18.66 -11.00 5.04
CA THR A 277 17.23 -10.91 5.39
C THR A 277 16.35 -11.11 4.15
N VAL A 278 15.36 -12.01 4.23
CA VAL A 278 14.22 -12.06 3.31
C VAL A 278 13.09 -11.22 3.90
N VAL A 279 12.52 -10.34 3.08
CA VAL A 279 11.35 -9.53 3.41
C VAL A 279 10.20 -9.89 2.50
N LEU A 280 9.09 -10.30 3.08
CA LEU A 280 7.89 -10.70 2.37
C LEU A 280 6.87 -9.58 2.45
N VAL A 281 6.64 -8.90 1.35
CA VAL A 281 5.65 -7.81 1.22
C VAL A 281 4.55 -8.14 0.22
N GLY A 282 4.81 -9.05 -0.72
CA GLY A 282 3.79 -9.62 -1.59
C GLY A 282 2.78 -10.43 -0.78
N VAL A 283 1.47 -10.19 -1.02
CA VAL A 283 0.39 -10.84 -0.27
C VAL A 283 0.02 -12.17 -0.95
N PRO A 284 0.23 -13.34 -0.29
CA PRO A 284 -0.14 -14.63 -0.83
C PRO A 284 -1.67 -14.86 -0.72
N THR A 285 -2.21 -15.75 -1.56
CA THR A 285 -3.58 -16.25 -1.37
C THR A 285 -3.65 -17.28 -0.23
N PRO A 286 -4.83 -17.50 0.40
CA PRO A 286 -4.94 -18.38 1.58
C PRO A 286 -4.55 -19.84 1.37
N ASP A 287 -4.58 -20.35 0.14
CA ASP A 287 -4.24 -21.71 -0.25
C ASP A 287 -2.75 -21.92 -0.53
N MET A 288 -1.98 -20.84 -0.74
CA MET A 288 -0.55 -20.90 -0.96
C MET A 288 0.19 -21.37 0.29
N LYS A 289 1.22 -22.17 0.08
CA LYS A 289 2.05 -22.73 1.16
C LYS A 289 3.50 -22.49 0.87
N VAL A 290 4.29 -22.36 1.93
CA VAL A 290 5.76 -22.30 1.81
C VAL A 290 6.24 -23.57 1.11
N PRO A 291 7.10 -23.46 0.07
CA PRO A 291 7.69 -24.61 -0.56
C PRO A 291 8.58 -25.41 0.42
N GLU A 292 8.86 -26.66 0.08
CA GLU A 292 9.78 -27.47 0.88
C GLU A 292 11.17 -26.84 0.88
N LEU A 293 11.62 -26.43 2.08
CA LEU A 293 12.98 -25.96 2.31
C LEU A 293 13.68 -26.99 3.23
N PRO A 294 14.82 -27.55 2.82
CA PRO A 294 15.59 -28.41 3.69
C PRO A 294 16.00 -27.68 4.98
N LEU A 295 15.78 -28.30 6.13
CA LEU A 295 16.13 -27.67 7.41
C LEU A 295 17.61 -27.32 7.51
N ILE A 296 18.47 -28.08 6.86
CA ILE A 296 19.92 -27.81 6.83
C ILE A 296 20.24 -26.49 6.10
N ASP A 297 19.48 -26.13 5.06
CA ASP A 297 19.66 -24.88 4.35
C ASP A 297 19.19 -23.70 5.21
N VAL A 298 18.08 -23.87 5.94
CA VAL A 298 17.59 -22.86 6.89
C VAL A 298 18.62 -22.64 8.00
N PHE A 299 19.15 -23.73 8.57
CA PHE A 299 20.17 -23.67 9.63
C PHE A 299 21.50 -23.09 9.13
N GLY A 300 21.98 -23.56 7.97
CA GLY A 300 23.29 -23.20 7.44
C GLY A 300 23.39 -21.76 6.93
N ARG A 301 22.29 -21.18 6.44
CA ARG A 301 22.29 -19.81 5.92
C ARG A 301 22.12 -18.76 7.01
N GLY A 302 21.55 -19.09 8.18
CA GLY A 302 21.27 -18.13 9.24
C GLY A 302 20.35 -16.99 8.77
N GLY A 303 20.49 -15.80 9.36
CA GLY A 303 19.75 -14.59 8.98
C GLY A 303 18.29 -14.58 9.41
N ALA A 304 17.45 -13.82 8.70
CA ALA A 304 16.06 -13.61 9.05
C ALA A 304 15.11 -13.76 7.86
N LEU A 305 13.88 -14.18 8.17
CA LEU A 305 12.73 -14.13 7.29
C LEU A 305 11.66 -13.31 8.01
N LYS A 306 11.26 -12.18 7.40
CA LYS A 306 10.36 -11.22 8.00
C LYS A 306 9.16 -10.97 7.09
N SER A 307 7.97 -10.86 7.66
CA SER A 307 6.80 -10.32 6.98
C SER A 307 6.81 -8.80 7.12
N SER A 308 6.54 -8.10 6.04
CA SER A 308 6.40 -6.64 6.00
C SER A 308 4.92 -6.26 5.95
N TRP A 309 4.32 -6.14 7.12
CA TRP A 309 2.91 -5.77 7.24
C TRP A 309 2.75 -4.27 7.04
N TYR A 310 2.29 -3.85 5.85
CA TYR A 310 2.19 -2.44 5.47
C TYR A 310 3.52 -1.67 5.65
N GLY A 311 4.64 -2.30 5.33
CA GLY A 311 5.96 -1.69 5.48
C GLY A 311 6.39 -1.41 6.93
N ASP A 312 5.81 -2.08 7.93
CA ASP A 312 5.98 -1.76 9.35
C ASP A 312 5.78 -0.25 9.62
N CYS A 313 4.76 0.32 8.95
CA CYS A 313 4.47 1.75 8.96
C CYS A 313 3.72 2.19 10.23
N LEU A 314 4.13 3.33 10.75
CA LEU A 314 3.32 4.15 11.63
C LEU A 314 2.98 5.46 10.89
N PRO A 315 1.77 5.62 10.34
CA PRO A 315 1.43 6.75 9.46
C PRO A 315 1.77 8.11 10.05
N SER A 316 1.47 8.33 11.32
CA SER A 316 1.75 9.61 12.01
C SER A 316 3.26 9.95 12.11
N ARG A 317 4.14 8.95 12.02
CA ARG A 317 5.60 9.12 11.97
C ARG A 317 6.10 9.23 10.54
N ASP A 318 5.64 8.32 9.67
CA ASP A 318 6.28 8.07 8.38
C ASP A 318 5.75 9.01 7.28
N PHE A 319 4.44 9.30 7.25
CA PHE A 319 3.89 10.14 6.18
C PHE A 319 4.43 11.56 6.16
N PRO A 320 4.46 12.31 7.29
CA PRO A 320 5.05 13.65 7.27
C PRO A 320 6.50 13.65 6.80
N MET A 321 7.31 12.70 7.29
CA MET A 321 8.72 12.56 6.88
C MET A 321 8.85 12.27 5.38
N LEU A 322 8.04 11.36 4.83
CA LEU A 322 8.10 11.00 3.40
C LEU A 322 7.61 12.15 2.51
N VAL A 323 6.60 12.90 2.95
CA VAL A 323 6.13 14.10 2.25
C VAL A 323 7.19 15.20 2.27
N ASP A 324 7.87 15.41 3.39
CA ASP A 324 9.01 16.34 3.46
C ASP A 324 10.13 15.95 2.48
N LEU A 325 10.46 14.66 2.38
CA LEU A 325 11.46 14.16 1.43
C LEU A 325 10.99 14.31 -0.03
N TYR A 326 9.72 14.13 -0.30
CA TYR A 326 9.12 14.38 -1.62
C TYR A 326 9.23 15.86 -2.00
N GLN A 327 8.88 16.77 -1.12
CA GLN A 327 8.99 18.22 -1.36
C GLN A 327 10.44 18.69 -1.54
N GLN A 328 11.41 18.01 -0.90
CA GLN A 328 12.83 18.26 -1.10
C GLN A 328 13.38 17.65 -2.41
N GLY A 329 12.58 16.93 -3.19
CA GLY A 329 13.02 16.23 -4.41
C GLY A 329 13.93 15.02 -4.14
N ARG A 330 13.93 14.51 -2.90
CA ARG A 330 14.72 13.33 -2.49
C ARG A 330 13.96 12.02 -2.66
N LEU A 331 12.64 12.08 -2.71
CA LEU A 331 11.73 10.99 -3.03
C LEU A 331 10.79 11.47 -4.12
N ASP A 332 10.72 10.75 -5.23
CA ASP A 332 9.82 11.07 -6.32
C ASP A 332 8.52 10.25 -6.19
N LEU A 333 7.51 10.82 -5.55
CA LEU A 333 6.18 10.19 -5.45
C LEU A 333 5.36 10.35 -6.73
N ASP A 334 5.64 11.38 -7.54
CA ASP A 334 4.95 11.59 -8.83
C ASP A 334 5.27 10.48 -9.83
N ALA A 335 6.46 9.90 -9.77
CA ALA A 335 6.86 8.79 -10.64
C ALA A 335 5.99 7.54 -10.50
N PHE A 336 5.23 7.40 -9.41
CA PHE A 336 4.28 6.30 -9.23
C PHE A 336 2.93 6.56 -9.91
N VAL A 337 2.55 7.81 -10.14
CA VAL A 337 1.29 8.20 -10.79
C VAL A 337 1.49 8.11 -12.30
N THR A 338 1.17 6.96 -12.88
CA THR A 338 1.31 6.75 -14.33
C THR A 338 0.06 7.18 -15.11
N GLU A 339 -1.06 7.29 -14.41
CA GLU A 339 -2.33 7.69 -15.01
C GLU A 339 -3.23 8.42 -14.00
N GLU A 340 -3.90 9.48 -14.44
CA GLU A 340 -4.99 10.15 -13.72
C GLU A 340 -6.30 9.88 -14.45
N ILE A 341 -7.31 9.43 -13.70
CA ILE A 341 -8.62 9.02 -14.23
C ILE A 341 -9.76 9.71 -13.50
N GLY A 342 -10.94 9.70 -14.10
CA GLY A 342 -12.19 10.09 -13.42
C GLY A 342 -12.77 8.95 -12.59
N ILE A 343 -13.72 9.28 -11.71
CA ILE A 343 -14.42 8.27 -10.90
C ILE A 343 -15.18 7.25 -11.76
N ASP A 344 -15.60 7.66 -12.96
CA ASP A 344 -16.34 6.82 -13.93
C ASP A 344 -15.47 5.73 -14.56
N ASP A 345 -14.14 5.84 -14.46
CA ASP A 345 -13.18 4.98 -15.16
C ASP A 345 -12.61 3.87 -14.27
N VAL A 346 -13.07 3.74 -13.02
CA VAL A 346 -12.49 2.80 -12.02
C VAL A 346 -12.57 1.35 -12.50
N GLU A 347 -13.68 0.93 -13.14
CA GLU A 347 -13.81 -0.45 -13.65
C GLU A 347 -12.78 -0.72 -14.77
N ALA A 348 -12.60 0.24 -15.69
CA ALA A 348 -11.60 0.11 -16.75
C ALA A 348 -10.16 0.08 -16.16
N ALA A 349 -9.90 0.87 -15.12
CA ALA A 349 -8.60 0.85 -14.43
C ALA A 349 -8.28 -0.50 -13.75
N PHE A 350 -9.29 -1.25 -13.30
CA PHE A 350 -9.09 -2.62 -12.82
C PHE A 350 -8.63 -3.56 -13.93
N GLU A 351 -9.18 -3.42 -15.14
CA GLU A 351 -8.76 -4.20 -16.32
C GLU A 351 -7.33 -3.86 -16.75
N GLU A 352 -6.98 -2.58 -16.80
CA GLU A 352 -5.63 -2.09 -17.10
C GLU A 352 -4.58 -2.57 -16.09
N MET A 353 -4.94 -2.57 -14.81
CA MET A 353 -4.09 -3.08 -13.74
C MET A 353 -3.79 -4.58 -13.90
N HIS A 354 -4.77 -5.40 -14.36
CA HIS A 354 -4.56 -6.80 -14.71
C HIS A 354 -3.57 -6.97 -15.87
N GLY A 355 -3.62 -6.08 -16.85
CA GLY A 355 -2.69 -6.04 -18.00
C GLY A 355 -1.25 -5.66 -17.61
N GLY A 356 -1.03 -5.10 -16.42
CA GLY A 356 0.29 -4.67 -15.94
C GLY A 356 0.83 -3.40 -16.60
N ASN A 357 0.01 -2.66 -17.35
CA ASN A 357 0.40 -1.51 -18.16
C ASN A 357 0.60 -0.21 -17.35
N VAL A 358 0.23 -0.20 -16.08
CA VAL A 358 0.29 0.97 -15.19
C VAL A 358 0.99 0.62 -13.88
N LEU A 359 1.75 1.54 -13.30
CA LEU A 359 2.21 1.43 -11.90
C LEU A 359 1.06 1.74 -10.96
N ARG A 360 0.46 2.93 -11.12
CA ARG A 360 -0.72 3.37 -10.37
C ARG A 360 -1.60 4.26 -11.25
N SER A 361 -2.87 3.88 -11.42
CA SER A 361 -3.93 4.79 -11.81
C SER A 361 -4.46 5.50 -10.56
N VAL A 362 -4.77 6.78 -10.66
CA VAL A 362 -5.27 7.60 -9.55
C VAL A 362 -6.55 8.30 -9.97
N VAL A 363 -7.62 8.06 -9.22
CA VAL A 363 -8.89 8.78 -9.38
C VAL A 363 -8.73 10.19 -8.85
N ILE A 364 -9.07 11.19 -9.67
CA ILE A 364 -9.15 12.61 -9.27
C ILE A 364 -10.62 12.94 -9.02
N LEU A 365 -10.92 13.55 -7.87
CA LEU A 365 -12.27 13.81 -7.36
C LEU A 365 -12.57 15.29 -7.21
#